data_be6f3e3e67a3a17ff9a1f12a57a59582
#
_entry.id   be6f3e3e67a3a17ff9a1f12a57a59582
#
_cell.length_a   1.000
_cell.length_b   1.000
_cell.length_c   1.000
_cell.angle_alpha   90.00
_cell.angle_beta   90.00
_cell.angle_gamma   90.00
#
_symmetry.space_group_name_H-M   'P 1'
#
loop_
_entity.id
_entity.type
_entity.pdbx_description
1 polymer ?
#
loop_
_entity_poly.entity_id
_entity_poly.type
_entity_poly.pdbx_seq_one_letter_code
_entity_poly.pdbx_strand_id
1 'polypeptide(L)'
;MDTSLNVRIVPMNGDHLDEVAELERVCFSTPWSRNMLSEELENDCSAMLVALDSEGRVAGYAGVQVILDEGYITNVAVRPEYRRKGVAGKLLRVFLDFAKAHQLAFLTLEVRASNAPAMALYEGLGFRDVGRRKNYYEHPREDAVIMTKEFDTNGTADAHLGAGGDGLSQ
;
A
#
# COMPACT_ATOMS: atom_id res chain seq x y z
N MET A 1 0.49 7.71 -27.73
CA MET A 1 -0.75 7.10 -27.24
C MET A 1 -0.67 6.89 -25.76
N ASP A 2 -1.68 7.34 -25.06
CA ASP A 2 -1.70 7.22 -23.61
C ASP A 2 -1.99 5.78 -23.24
N THR A 3 -1.10 5.16 -22.47
CA THR A 3 -1.27 3.77 -22.05
C THR A 3 -1.86 3.67 -20.65
N SER A 4 -2.13 4.79 -19.99
CA SER A 4 -2.69 4.72 -18.66
C SER A 4 -4.15 4.31 -18.71
N LEU A 5 -4.59 3.61 -17.68
CA LEU A 5 -5.97 3.19 -17.56
C LEU A 5 -6.73 4.24 -16.76
N ASN A 6 -7.88 4.63 -17.31
CA ASN A 6 -8.70 5.62 -16.61
C ASN A 6 -9.52 4.92 -15.53
N VAL A 7 -9.10 5.05 -14.29
CA VAL A 7 -9.79 4.40 -13.17
C VAL A 7 -10.22 5.45 -12.15
N ARG A 8 -11.25 5.07 -11.39
CA ARG A 8 -11.77 5.89 -10.31
C ARG A 8 -11.46 5.18 -9.00
N ILE A 9 -10.84 5.89 -8.07
CA ILE A 9 -10.48 5.32 -6.77
C ILE A 9 -11.58 5.64 -5.78
N VAL A 10 -12.14 4.60 -5.16
CA VAL A 10 -13.22 4.76 -4.19
C VAL A 10 -12.96 3.86 -2.99
N PRO A 11 -13.57 4.15 -1.84
CA PRO A 11 -13.48 3.24 -0.70
C PRO A 11 -14.09 1.89 -1.04
N MET A 12 -13.44 0.82 -0.57
CA MET A 12 -13.99 -0.52 -0.77
C MET A 12 -15.19 -0.72 0.14
N ASN A 13 -16.19 -1.42 -0.38
CA ASN A 13 -17.36 -1.78 0.43
C ASN A 13 -17.73 -3.23 0.14
N GLY A 14 -18.83 -3.70 0.73
CA GLY A 14 -19.23 -5.09 0.60
C GLY A 14 -19.48 -5.55 -0.82
N ASP A 15 -19.89 -4.64 -1.70
CA ASP A 15 -20.15 -5.01 -3.08
C ASP A 15 -18.87 -5.36 -3.85
N HIS A 16 -17.73 -4.97 -3.34
CA HIS A 16 -16.45 -5.24 -4.03
C HIS A 16 -15.77 -6.52 -3.54
N LEU A 17 -16.28 -7.14 -2.48
CA LEU A 17 -15.56 -8.22 -1.83
C LEU A 17 -15.31 -9.42 -2.73
N ASP A 18 -16.28 -9.81 -3.54
CA ASP A 18 -16.10 -10.96 -4.40
C ASP A 18 -15.01 -10.74 -5.43
N GLU A 19 -15.00 -9.58 -6.06
CA GLU A 19 -13.97 -9.28 -7.06
C GLU A 19 -12.60 -9.13 -6.42
N VAL A 20 -12.53 -8.53 -5.24
CA VAL A 20 -11.23 -8.35 -4.56
C VAL A 20 -10.70 -9.70 -4.10
N ALA A 21 -11.56 -10.59 -3.60
CA ALA A 21 -11.13 -11.93 -3.21
C ALA A 21 -10.60 -12.70 -4.42
N GLU A 22 -11.25 -12.56 -5.57
CA GLU A 22 -10.76 -13.17 -6.79
C GLU A 22 -9.41 -12.59 -7.19
N LEU A 23 -9.27 -11.29 -7.08
CA LEU A 23 -8.02 -10.61 -7.40
C LEU A 23 -6.88 -11.14 -6.52
N GLU A 24 -7.15 -11.36 -5.24
CA GLU A 24 -6.16 -11.93 -4.33
C GLU A 24 -5.72 -13.32 -4.81
N ARG A 25 -6.68 -14.14 -5.22
CA ARG A 25 -6.34 -15.49 -5.70
C ARG A 25 -5.50 -15.46 -6.97
N VAL A 26 -5.73 -14.49 -7.82
CA VAL A 26 -4.97 -14.36 -9.07
C VAL A 26 -3.56 -13.84 -8.79
N CYS A 27 -3.41 -12.93 -7.85
CA CYS A 27 -2.16 -12.22 -7.66
C CYS A 27 -1.21 -12.86 -6.64
N PHE A 28 -1.73 -13.62 -5.68
CA PHE A 28 -0.90 -14.07 -4.56
C PHE A 28 -1.03 -15.56 -4.34
N SER A 29 0.08 -16.18 -3.93
CA SER A 29 0.10 -17.60 -3.62
C SER A 29 -0.56 -17.90 -2.28
N THR A 30 -0.65 -16.91 -1.39
CA THR A 30 -1.33 -17.05 -0.11
C THR A 30 -2.34 -15.90 -0.02
N PRO A 31 -3.46 -16.04 -0.73
CA PRO A 31 -4.39 -14.92 -0.82
C PRO A 31 -5.20 -14.73 0.45
N TRP A 32 -5.62 -13.48 0.69
CA TRP A 32 -6.62 -13.21 1.70
C TRP A 32 -7.96 -13.73 1.20
N SER A 33 -8.72 -14.33 2.09
CA SER A 33 -10.05 -14.82 1.76
C SER A 33 -11.05 -13.67 1.77
N ARG A 34 -12.22 -13.91 1.17
CA ARG A 34 -13.31 -12.95 1.21
C ARG A 34 -13.65 -12.60 2.66
N ASN A 35 -13.60 -13.59 3.55
CA ASN A 35 -13.94 -13.37 4.95
C ASN A 35 -12.92 -12.47 5.64
N MET A 36 -11.63 -12.69 5.36
CA MET A 36 -10.58 -11.82 5.91
C MET A 36 -10.75 -10.38 5.42
N LEU A 37 -11.08 -10.23 4.15
CA LEU A 37 -11.31 -8.89 3.60
C LEU A 37 -12.52 -8.23 4.24
N SER A 38 -13.58 -9.00 4.46
CA SER A 38 -14.78 -8.48 5.11
C SER A 38 -14.48 -8.02 6.53
N GLU A 39 -13.68 -8.81 7.25
CA GLU A 39 -13.29 -8.43 8.60
C GLU A 39 -12.45 -7.16 8.61
N GLU A 40 -11.59 -7.02 7.61
CA GLU A 40 -10.75 -5.83 7.54
C GLU A 40 -11.56 -4.57 7.28
N LEU A 41 -12.67 -4.69 6.57
CA LEU A 41 -13.56 -3.54 6.37
C LEU A 41 -14.17 -3.05 7.67
N GLU A 42 -14.27 -3.94 8.68
CA GLU A 42 -14.81 -3.56 9.98
C GLU A 42 -13.74 -3.05 10.93
N ASN A 43 -12.48 -3.09 10.53
CA ASN A 43 -11.38 -2.69 11.39
C ASN A 43 -11.22 -1.17 11.34
N ASP A 44 -11.42 -0.51 12.47
CA ASP A 44 -11.38 0.95 12.54
C ASP A 44 -10.02 1.52 12.19
N CYS A 45 -8.97 0.73 12.28
CA CYS A 45 -7.62 1.20 11.96
C CYS A 45 -7.28 1.02 10.49
N SER A 46 -8.16 0.42 9.69
CA SER A 46 -7.87 0.08 8.30
C SER A 46 -8.65 0.96 7.35
N ALA A 47 -8.04 1.21 6.20
CA ALA A 47 -8.72 1.84 5.07
C ALA A 47 -8.40 1.02 3.83
N MET A 48 -9.43 0.66 3.08
CA MET A 48 -9.28 -0.15 1.88
C MET A 48 -9.86 0.63 0.71
N LEU A 49 -9.13 0.64 -0.40
CA LEU A 49 -9.54 1.36 -1.61
C LEU A 49 -9.60 0.39 -2.78
N VAL A 50 -10.53 0.64 -3.69
CA VAL A 50 -10.55 -0.08 -4.96
C VAL A 50 -10.41 0.92 -6.10
N ALA A 51 -9.80 0.47 -7.18
CA ALA A 51 -9.73 1.22 -8.44
C ALA A 51 -10.73 0.58 -9.38
N LEU A 52 -11.71 1.35 -9.82
CA LEU A 52 -12.77 0.85 -10.69
C LEU A 52 -12.54 1.36 -12.11
N ASP A 53 -12.67 0.47 -13.09
CA ASP A 53 -12.55 0.89 -14.49
C ASP A 53 -13.84 1.58 -14.93
N SER A 54 -13.91 1.94 -16.23
CA SER A 54 -15.05 2.70 -16.73
C SER A 54 -16.36 1.92 -16.66
N GLU A 55 -16.29 0.61 -16.50
CA GLU A 55 -17.49 -0.23 -16.40
C GLU A 55 -17.79 -0.63 -14.95
N GLY A 56 -17.05 -0.08 -14.00
CA GLY A 56 -17.27 -0.37 -12.60
C GLY A 56 -16.62 -1.65 -12.11
N ARG A 57 -15.75 -2.28 -12.91
CA ARG A 57 -15.04 -3.48 -12.48
C ARG A 57 -13.81 -3.11 -11.67
N VAL A 58 -13.46 -3.98 -10.74
CA VAL A 58 -12.26 -3.75 -9.91
C VAL A 58 -11.01 -4.04 -10.72
N ALA A 59 -10.24 -3.02 -10.99
CA ALA A 59 -8.95 -3.14 -11.67
C ALA A 59 -7.82 -3.42 -10.69
N GLY A 60 -7.97 -2.97 -9.46
CA GLY A 60 -6.95 -3.17 -8.42
C GLY A 60 -7.47 -2.70 -7.09
N TYR A 61 -6.70 -2.98 -6.04
CA TYR A 61 -7.06 -2.51 -4.71
C TYR A 61 -5.82 -2.36 -3.85
N ALA A 62 -5.98 -1.61 -2.76
CA ALA A 62 -4.91 -1.44 -1.79
C ALA A 62 -5.51 -1.21 -0.42
N GLY A 63 -4.74 -1.60 0.61
CA GLY A 63 -5.16 -1.40 1.99
C GLY A 63 -4.04 -0.81 2.82
N VAL A 64 -4.42 -0.06 3.84
CA VAL A 64 -3.47 0.52 4.78
C VAL A 64 -4.07 0.42 6.18
N GLN A 65 -3.21 0.15 7.16
CA GLN A 65 -3.58 0.25 8.57
C GLN A 65 -2.83 1.43 9.16
N VAL A 66 -3.52 2.23 9.96
CA VAL A 66 -2.91 3.38 10.60
C VAL A 66 -3.06 3.21 12.10
N ILE A 67 -1.95 3.20 12.81
CA ILE A 67 -1.92 3.05 14.26
C ILE A 67 -1.12 4.23 14.78
N LEU A 68 -1.80 5.14 15.47
CA LEU A 68 -1.21 6.41 15.89
C LEU A 68 -0.73 7.15 14.64
N ASP A 69 0.56 7.45 14.54
CA ASP A 69 1.10 8.16 13.38
C ASP A 69 1.87 7.23 12.44
N GLU A 70 1.64 5.91 12.52
CA GLU A 70 2.35 4.93 11.70
C GLU A 70 1.39 4.29 10.72
N GLY A 71 1.76 4.28 9.46
CA GLY A 71 0.94 3.67 8.43
C GLY A 71 1.61 2.44 7.83
N TYR A 72 0.85 1.36 7.71
CA TYR A 72 1.33 0.08 7.19
C TYR A 72 0.49 -0.29 5.99
N ILE A 73 1.09 -0.27 4.80
CA ILE A 73 0.38 -0.70 3.59
C ILE A 73 0.35 -2.21 3.62
N THR A 74 -0.84 -2.78 3.68
CA THR A 74 -1.02 -4.22 3.89
C THR A 74 -1.21 -4.98 2.61
N ASN A 75 -1.83 -4.37 1.62
CA ASN A 75 -2.17 -5.04 0.37
C ASN A 75 -2.05 -4.06 -0.79
N VAL A 76 -1.50 -4.53 -1.89
CA VAL A 76 -1.53 -3.81 -3.17
C VAL A 76 -1.63 -4.87 -4.25
N ALA A 77 -2.69 -4.84 -5.04
CA ALA A 77 -2.87 -5.81 -6.11
C ALA A 77 -3.54 -5.15 -7.31
N VAL A 78 -3.09 -5.51 -8.49
CA VAL A 78 -3.65 -5.00 -9.76
C VAL A 78 -3.88 -6.20 -10.66
N ARG A 79 -5.05 -6.27 -11.31
CA ARG A 79 -5.31 -7.36 -12.24
C ARG A 79 -4.23 -7.39 -13.31
N PRO A 80 -3.79 -8.58 -13.71
CA PRO A 80 -2.70 -8.68 -14.67
C PRO A 80 -2.93 -7.88 -15.95
N GLU A 81 -4.16 -7.86 -16.47
CA GLU A 81 -4.44 -7.15 -17.72
C GLU A 81 -4.43 -5.64 -17.56
N TYR A 82 -4.43 -5.14 -16.32
CA TYR A 82 -4.41 -3.70 -16.07
C TYR A 82 -3.06 -3.23 -15.54
N ARG A 83 -2.05 -4.09 -15.52
CA ARG A 83 -0.73 -3.71 -15.02
C ARG A 83 -0.03 -2.79 -16.00
N ARG A 84 0.93 -2.02 -15.47
CA ARG A 84 1.72 -1.08 -16.25
C ARG A 84 0.87 0.05 -16.81
N LYS A 85 -0.27 0.33 -16.21
CA LYS A 85 -1.15 1.40 -16.63
C LYS A 85 -1.39 2.42 -15.53
N GLY A 86 -0.56 2.36 -14.47
CA GLY A 86 -0.60 3.37 -13.42
C GLY A 86 -1.63 3.14 -12.32
N VAL A 87 -2.28 1.98 -12.27
CA VAL A 87 -3.34 1.74 -11.31
C VAL A 87 -2.80 1.73 -9.88
N ALA A 88 -1.72 0.98 -9.63
CA ALA A 88 -1.15 0.90 -8.29
C ALA A 88 -0.68 2.27 -7.83
N GLY A 89 -0.04 3.03 -8.71
CA GLY A 89 0.42 4.37 -8.37
C GLY A 89 -0.72 5.28 -7.96
N LYS A 90 -1.86 5.19 -8.65
CA LYS A 90 -3.01 6.02 -8.30
C LYS A 90 -3.56 5.64 -6.92
N LEU A 91 -3.65 4.35 -6.64
CA LEU A 91 -4.09 3.88 -5.33
C LEU A 91 -3.16 4.37 -4.23
N LEU A 92 -1.86 4.20 -4.44
CA LEU A 92 -0.90 4.55 -3.40
C LEU A 92 -0.81 6.05 -3.18
N ARG A 93 -1.03 6.86 -4.22
CA ARG A 93 -1.01 8.31 -4.05
C ARG A 93 -2.10 8.79 -3.11
N VAL A 94 -3.24 8.11 -3.08
CA VAL A 94 -4.27 8.47 -2.12
C VAL A 94 -3.75 8.29 -0.69
N PHE A 95 -3.04 7.18 -0.44
CA PHE A 95 -2.46 6.96 0.88
C PHE A 95 -1.35 7.96 1.19
N LEU A 96 -0.54 8.30 0.19
CA LEU A 96 0.51 9.30 0.40
C LEU A 96 -0.07 10.66 0.75
N ASP A 97 -1.12 11.07 0.03
CA ASP A 97 -1.78 12.35 0.31
C ASP A 97 -2.40 12.34 1.70
N PHE A 98 -3.03 11.23 2.07
CA PHE A 98 -3.61 11.07 3.40
C PHE A 98 -2.52 11.19 4.49
N ALA A 99 -1.39 10.51 4.27
CA ALA A 99 -0.31 10.51 5.24
C ALA A 99 0.24 11.93 5.46
N LYS A 100 0.38 12.69 4.38
CA LYS A 100 0.84 14.07 4.51
C LYS A 100 -0.19 14.93 5.21
N ALA A 101 -1.45 14.79 4.84
CA ALA A 101 -2.51 15.62 5.41
C ALA A 101 -2.70 15.35 6.90
N HIS A 102 -2.49 14.11 7.33
CA HIS A 102 -2.70 13.72 8.72
C HIS A 102 -1.40 13.58 9.49
N GLN A 103 -0.30 14.00 8.88
CA GLN A 103 1.00 14.08 9.57
C GLN A 103 1.45 12.73 10.12
N LEU A 104 1.30 11.68 9.33
CA LEU A 104 1.86 10.38 9.70
C LEU A 104 3.39 10.50 9.68
N ALA A 105 4.04 9.74 10.55
CA ALA A 105 5.50 9.70 10.57
C ALA A 105 6.04 8.96 9.34
N PHE A 106 5.37 7.89 8.95
CA PHE A 106 5.81 7.12 7.80
C PHE A 106 4.70 6.23 7.26
N LEU A 107 4.91 5.77 6.01
CA LEU A 107 4.21 4.63 5.44
C LEU A 107 5.26 3.55 5.14
N THR A 108 4.97 2.31 5.46
CA THR A 108 5.91 1.22 5.23
C THR A 108 5.18 0.01 4.65
N LEU A 109 5.92 -0.84 3.97
CA LEU A 109 5.37 -2.05 3.37
C LEU A 109 6.46 -3.09 3.22
N GLU A 110 6.04 -4.35 3.01
CA GLU A 110 6.95 -5.43 2.64
C GLU A 110 6.68 -5.83 1.20
N VAL A 111 7.73 -6.17 0.46
CA VAL A 111 7.61 -6.60 -0.92
C VAL A 111 8.59 -7.75 -1.14
N ARG A 112 8.22 -8.73 -1.97
CA ARG A 112 9.12 -9.84 -2.27
C ARG A 112 10.41 -9.31 -2.89
N ALA A 113 11.53 -9.84 -2.43
CA ALA A 113 12.84 -9.39 -2.90
C ALA A 113 12.99 -9.54 -4.41
N SER A 114 12.29 -10.49 -5.01
CA SER A 114 12.35 -10.71 -6.46
C SER A 114 11.42 -9.79 -7.25
N ASN A 115 10.57 -9.03 -6.59
CA ASN A 115 9.57 -8.24 -7.30
C ASN A 115 10.14 -6.88 -7.69
N ALA A 116 11.03 -6.88 -8.70
CA ALA A 116 11.69 -5.67 -9.13
C ALA A 116 10.72 -4.59 -9.65
N PRO A 117 9.68 -4.94 -10.42
CA PRO A 117 8.74 -3.90 -10.87
C PRO A 117 8.04 -3.20 -9.73
N ALA A 118 7.64 -3.94 -8.69
CA ALA A 118 6.97 -3.31 -7.54
C ALA A 118 7.95 -2.40 -6.79
N MET A 119 9.18 -2.87 -6.58
CA MET A 119 10.18 -2.04 -5.90
C MET A 119 10.46 -0.76 -6.67
N ALA A 120 10.52 -0.84 -8.00
CA ALA A 120 10.74 0.35 -8.81
C ALA A 120 9.58 1.34 -8.66
N LEU A 121 8.35 0.83 -8.63
CA LEU A 121 7.17 1.68 -8.42
C LEU A 121 7.27 2.39 -7.07
N TYR A 122 7.57 1.64 -6.01
CA TYR A 122 7.61 2.23 -4.68
C TYR A 122 8.75 3.24 -4.58
N GLU A 123 9.90 2.95 -5.17
CA GLU A 123 11.01 3.91 -5.19
C GLU A 123 10.60 5.19 -5.90
N GLY A 124 9.89 5.05 -7.00
CA GLY A 124 9.40 6.22 -7.73
C GLY A 124 8.42 7.07 -6.93
N LEU A 125 7.77 6.49 -5.94
CA LEU A 125 6.86 7.21 -5.06
C LEU A 125 7.55 7.73 -3.80
N GLY A 126 8.85 7.49 -3.67
CA GLY A 126 9.62 8.03 -2.55
C GLY A 126 9.90 7.05 -1.42
N PHE A 127 9.52 5.79 -1.58
CA PHE A 127 9.86 4.77 -0.60
C PHE A 127 11.32 4.36 -0.77
N ARG A 128 11.94 3.96 0.31
CA ARG A 128 13.34 3.54 0.30
C ARG A 128 13.48 2.20 1.00
N ASP A 129 14.41 1.37 0.52
CA ASP A 129 14.76 0.09 1.10
C ASP A 129 15.43 0.35 2.45
N VAL A 130 14.82 -0.10 3.53
CA VAL A 130 15.37 0.09 4.86
C VAL A 130 15.74 -1.22 5.55
N GLY A 131 15.55 -2.35 4.91
CA GLY A 131 15.94 -3.62 5.52
C GLY A 131 15.27 -4.82 4.89
N ARG A 132 15.46 -5.93 5.53
CA ARG A 132 14.97 -7.23 5.05
C ARG A 132 14.32 -7.97 6.18
N ARG A 133 13.30 -8.80 5.82
CA ARG A 133 12.79 -9.83 6.70
C ARG A 133 13.12 -11.15 6.05
N LYS A 134 14.00 -11.92 6.67
CA LYS A 134 14.42 -13.19 6.09
C LYS A 134 13.30 -14.18 6.07
N ASN A 135 13.14 -14.87 4.96
CA ASN A 135 12.16 -15.96 4.81
C ASN A 135 10.75 -15.57 5.20
N TYR A 136 10.38 -14.32 4.91
CA TYR A 136 9.08 -13.78 5.29
C TYR A 136 7.95 -14.43 4.51
N TYR A 137 8.15 -14.69 3.22
CA TYR A 137 7.15 -15.31 2.36
C TYR A 137 7.39 -16.80 2.28
N GLU A 138 6.32 -17.57 2.03
CA GLU A 138 6.43 -19.00 2.08
C GLU A 138 6.24 -19.72 0.75
N HIS A 139 5.39 -19.26 -0.13
CA HIS A 139 5.08 -19.99 -1.36
C HIS A 139 5.33 -19.14 -2.58
N PRO A 140 6.56 -19.06 -3.05
CA PRO A 140 7.80 -19.70 -2.58
C PRO A 140 8.41 -18.95 -1.42
N ARG A 141 9.32 -19.62 -0.72
CA ARG A 141 10.04 -18.99 0.38
C ARG A 141 10.95 -17.92 -0.18
N GLU A 142 10.88 -16.78 0.42
CA GLU A 142 11.60 -15.62 -0.09
C GLU A 142 11.67 -14.54 0.96
N ASP A 143 12.75 -13.76 0.93
CA ASP A 143 12.87 -12.61 1.83
C ASP A 143 11.94 -11.50 1.40
N ALA A 144 11.55 -10.67 2.35
CA ALA A 144 10.86 -9.41 2.07
C ALA A 144 11.86 -8.28 2.15
N VAL A 145 11.68 -7.32 1.25
CA VAL A 145 12.35 -6.02 1.38
C VAL A 145 11.37 -5.10 2.09
N ILE A 146 11.84 -4.43 3.13
CA ILE A 146 11.01 -3.44 3.84
C ILE A 146 11.28 -2.10 3.20
N MET A 147 10.22 -1.46 2.70
CA MET A 147 10.35 -0.16 2.06
C MET A 147 9.51 0.85 2.82
N THR A 148 10.08 2.00 3.08
CA THR A 148 9.46 3.00 3.94
C THR A 148 9.62 4.39 3.33
N LYS A 149 8.54 5.16 3.41
CA LYS A 149 8.59 6.58 3.10
C LYS A 149 8.30 7.35 4.37
N GLU A 150 9.27 8.15 4.79
CA GLU A 150 9.11 9.02 5.95
C GLU A 150 8.55 10.35 5.53
N PHE A 151 7.78 10.97 6.40
CA PHE A 151 7.18 12.27 6.13
C PHE A 151 7.72 13.28 7.11
N ASP A 152 7.86 14.50 6.63
CA ASP A 152 8.23 15.61 7.49
C ASP A 152 6.97 16.06 8.20
N THR A 153 6.78 15.55 9.41
CA THR A 153 5.53 15.75 10.12
C THR A 153 5.43 17.12 10.74
N ASN A 154 6.51 17.90 10.65
CA ASN A 154 6.49 19.15 11.36
C ASN A 154 7.24 20.15 10.54
N GLY A 155 6.54 21.08 10.01
CA GLY A 155 7.20 22.08 9.23
C GLY A 155 8.21 22.81 10.02
N THR A 156 8.14 22.70 11.33
CA THR A 156 9.10 23.28 12.14
C THR A 156 9.99 22.30 12.69
N ALA A 157 9.94 21.24 12.16
CA ALA A 157 10.63 20.18 12.71
C ALA A 157 11.96 20.51 12.96
N ASP A 158 12.24 21.20 12.49
CA ASP A 158 13.29 21.39 12.79
C ASP A 158 13.47 21.72 14.00
N ALA A 159 12.86 22.11 14.30
CA ALA A 159 13.00 22.45 15.45
C ALA A 159 13.14 21.39 16.30
N HIS A 160 13.11 20.99 16.39
CA HIS A 160 13.15 20.08 17.18
C HIS A 160 13.94 19.24 17.12
N LEU A 161 14.40 19.49 16.66
CA LEU A 161 14.95 18.84 16.63
C LEU A 161 15.46 18.57 17.22
N GLY A 162 15.44 19.00 17.35
CA GLY A 162 15.87 18.62 17.97
C GLY A 162 15.71 18.03 18.71
N ALA A 163 15.37 18.30 19.15
CA ALA A 163 15.09 17.67 19.97
C ALA A 163 14.86 16.65 19.75
N GLY A 164 14.68 16.73 19.35
CA GLY A 164 14.36 15.76 19.28
C GLY A 164 14.86 15.02 19.01
N GLY A 165 15.21 15.19 18.63
CA GLY A 165 15.65 14.37 18.31
C GLY A 165 15.88 13.54 18.81
N ASP A 166 15.98 13.71 19.30
CA ASP A 166 16.24 12.89 19.87
C ASP A 166 15.55 12.00 19.94
N GLY A 167 15.01 12.14 19.98
CA GLY A 167 14.38 11.20 20.16
C GLY A 167 14.34 10.39 19.32
N LEU A 168 14.65 10.66 18.68
CA LEU A 168 14.51 9.90 17.96
C LEU A 168 15.03 8.93 17.97
N SER A 169 15.28 8.78 18.05
CA SER A 169 15.70 7.89 17.90
C SER A 169 15.73 6.97 18.47
N GLN A 170 15.51 6.83 18.75
CA GLN A 170 15.59 5.81 19.24
C GLN A 170 14.94 5.00 19.04
#